data_5fde3844cf2012495df4e9614b01c43d
#
_entry.id   5fde3844cf2012495df4e9614b01c43d
#
_cell.length_a   1.000
_cell.length_b   1.000
_cell.length_c   1.000
_cell.angle_alpha   90.00
_cell.angle_beta   90.00
_cell.angle_gamma   90.00
#
_symmetry.space_group_name_H-M   'P 1'
#
loop_
_entity.id
_entity.type
_entity.pdbx_description
1 polymer ?
#
loop_
_entity_poly.entity_id
_entity_poly.type
_entity_poly.pdbx_seq_one_letter_code
_entity_poly.pdbx_strand_id
1 'polypeptide(L)'
;MLFRSINNGSVSAHSPRPDTVAYTATKHAINGLTKSIALDGRNFNISCSQLDIGNADTAIGSRFKTGVPQANGQNMIEPVFEAKDCGKAIAYIASLPLGTNILNMTIMATNMPFVGRG
;
A
#
# COMPACT_ATOMS: atom_id res chain seq x y z
N MET A 1 -17.46 8.69 19.85
CA MET A 1 -16.03 8.38 19.65
C MET A 1 -15.83 8.05 18.19
N LEU A 2 -14.87 8.64 17.53
CA LEU A 2 -14.47 8.24 16.18
C LEU A 2 -13.47 7.10 16.28
N PHE A 3 -13.66 6.05 15.53
CA PHE A 3 -12.68 5.00 15.31
C PHE A 3 -12.10 5.13 13.91
N ARG A 4 -10.79 5.07 13.78
CA ARG A 4 -10.10 5.09 12.49
C ARG A 4 -9.28 3.82 12.31
N SER A 5 -9.56 3.08 11.23
CA SER A 5 -8.78 1.95 10.80
C SER A 5 -7.89 2.34 9.62
N ILE A 6 -6.64 1.88 9.61
CA ILE A 6 -5.73 2.08 8.49
C ILE A 6 -5.22 0.70 8.08
N ASN A 7 -5.67 0.22 6.94
CA ASN A 7 -5.26 -1.07 6.40
C ASN A 7 -3.92 -0.96 5.70
N ASN A 8 -3.03 -1.89 5.99
CA ASN A 8 -1.75 -1.99 5.31
C ASN A 8 -1.93 -2.66 3.95
N GLY A 9 -1.87 -1.87 2.90
CA GLY A 9 -1.95 -2.30 1.52
C GLY A 9 -0.59 -2.47 0.84
N SER A 10 -0.62 -2.43 -0.47
CA SER A 10 0.56 -2.55 -1.33
C SER A 10 0.25 -2.00 -2.71
N VAL A 11 1.24 -1.55 -3.44
CA VAL A 11 1.09 -1.27 -4.88
C VAL A 11 0.63 -2.51 -5.66
N SER A 12 0.83 -3.71 -5.12
CA SER A 12 0.27 -4.96 -5.65
C SER A 12 -1.26 -5.06 -5.51
N ALA A 13 -1.91 -4.13 -4.84
CA ALA A 13 -3.37 -3.97 -4.89
C ALA A 13 -3.86 -3.39 -6.24
N HIS A 14 -2.95 -2.92 -7.08
CA HIS A 14 -3.24 -2.27 -8.35
C HIS A 14 -2.54 -2.93 -9.54
N SER A 15 -1.32 -3.46 -9.36
CA SER A 15 -0.54 -4.06 -10.42
C SER A 15 0.28 -5.24 -9.89
N PRO A 16 0.22 -6.41 -10.54
CA PRO A 16 0.96 -7.60 -10.10
C PRO A 16 2.45 -7.51 -10.43
N ARG A 17 3.23 -8.39 -9.78
CA ARG A 17 4.56 -8.79 -10.20
C ARG A 17 4.51 -10.24 -10.70
N PRO A 18 5.49 -10.68 -11.51
CA PRO A 18 5.60 -12.10 -11.85
C PRO A 18 5.60 -12.99 -10.61
N ASP A 19 4.95 -14.15 -10.69
CA ASP A 19 4.92 -15.19 -9.66
C ASP A 19 4.33 -14.75 -8.30
N THR A 20 3.41 -13.78 -8.29
CA THR A 20 2.82 -13.26 -7.04
C THR A 20 1.30 -13.38 -6.98
N VAL A 21 0.70 -14.39 -7.63
CA VAL A 21 -0.77 -14.49 -7.76
C VAL A 21 -1.49 -14.46 -6.40
N ALA A 22 -1.02 -15.22 -5.41
CA ALA A 22 -1.66 -15.26 -4.08
C ALA A 22 -1.52 -13.92 -3.35
N TYR A 23 -0.33 -13.33 -3.37
CA TYR A 23 -0.07 -12.02 -2.78
C TYR A 23 -0.90 -10.92 -3.45
N THR A 24 -0.90 -10.89 -4.77
CA THR A 24 -1.67 -9.92 -5.57
C THR A 24 -3.17 -10.04 -5.30
N ALA A 25 -3.71 -11.26 -5.29
CA ALA A 25 -5.13 -11.49 -4.97
C ALA A 25 -5.48 -10.98 -3.56
N THR A 26 -4.64 -11.28 -2.56
CA THR A 26 -4.83 -10.82 -1.18
C THR A 26 -4.81 -9.30 -1.09
N LYS A 27 -3.88 -8.63 -1.76
CA LYS A 27 -3.78 -7.16 -1.71
C LYS A 27 -4.91 -6.46 -2.48
N HIS A 28 -5.41 -7.05 -3.56
CA HIS A 28 -6.65 -6.58 -4.20
C HIS A 28 -7.86 -6.73 -3.28
N ALA A 29 -7.95 -7.83 -2.53
CA ALA A 29 -9.03 -8.05 -1.56
C ALA A 29 -9.04 -6.98 -0.46
N ILE A 30 -7.88 -6.53 0.03
CA ILE A 30 -7.76 -5.44 1.00
C ILE A 30 -8.39 -4.15 0.46
N ASN A 31 -8.24 -3.86 -0.83
CA ASN A 31 -8.87 -2.70 -1.45
C ASN A 31 -10.42 -2.74 -1.35
N GLY A 32 -11.01 -3.89 -1.64
CA GLY A 32 -12.46 -4.11 -1.46
C GLY A 32 -12.88 -4.02 0.00
N LEU A 33 -12.14 -4.65 0.90
CA LEU A 33 -12.40 -4.60 2.35
C LEU A 33 -12.38 -3.16 2.87
N THR A 34 -11.39 -2.37 2.50
CA THR A 34 -11.27 -0.96 2.92
C THR A 34 -12.49 -0.15 2.51
N LYS A 35 -12.93 -0.31 1.27
CA LYS A 35 -14.10 0.40 0.74
C LYS A 35 -15.39 -0.02 1.45
N SER A 36 -15.56 -1.32 1.73
CA SER A 36 -16.73 -1.84 2.47
C SER A 36 -16.76 -1.30 3.89
N ILE A 37 -15.65 -1.34 4.61
CA ILE A 37 -15.56 -0.78 5.97
C ILE A 37 -15.85 0.73 5.96
N ALA A 38 -15.32 1.47 4.97
CA ALA A 38 -15.56 2.90 4.85
C ALA A 38 -17.04 3.21 4.57
N LEU A 39 -17.73 2.36 3.81
CA LEU A 39 -19.17 2.50 3.53
C LEU A 39 -20.01 2.17 4.77
N ASP A 40 -19.83 0.98 5.31
CA ASP A 40 -20.67 0.47 6.39
C ASP A 40 -20.42 1.20 7.71
N GLY A 41 -19.20 1.69 7.90
CA GLY A 41 -18.77 2.38 9.12
C GLY A 41 -19.35 3.79 9.29
N ARG A 42 -19.92 4.41 8.25
CA ARG A 42 -20.43 5.79 8.30
C ARG A 42 -21.40 6.04 9.43
N ASN A 43 -22.34 5.12 9.61
CA ASN A 43 -23.37 5.24 10.66
C ASN A 43 -22.84 5.01 12.08
N PHE A 44 -21.60 4.55 12.21
CA PHE A 44 -20.95 4.24 13.48
C PHE A 44 -19.76 5.14 13.79
N ASN A 45 -19.59 6.23 13.03
CA ASN A 45 -18.43 7.11 13.14
C ASN A 45 -17.08 6.35 12.97
N ILE A 46 -17.07 5.38 12.07
CA ILE A 46 -15.87 4.62 11.72
C ILE A 46 -15.39 5.09 10.35
N SER A 47 -14.13 5.51 10.27
CA SER A 47 -13.46 5.77 9.00
C SER A 47 -12.43 4.68 8.72
N CYS A 48 -12.26 4.34 7.43
CA CYS A 48 -11.28 3.38 7.02
C CYS A 48 -10.42 3.95 5.89
N SER A 49 -9.12 3.77 6.03
CA SER A 49 -8.10 4.18 5.07
C SER A 49 -7.29 2.98 4.63
N GLN A 50 -6.66 3.05 3.48
CA GLN A 50 -5.66 2.10 3.02
C GLN A 50 -4.38 2.83 2.65
N LEU A 51 -3.25 2.38 3.20
CA LEU A 51 -1.93 2.84 2.80
C LEU A 51 -1.29 1.78 1.92
N ASP A 52 -1.18 2.06 0.61
CA ASP A 52 -0.48 1.18 -0.32
C ASP A 52 1.00 1.51 -0.34
N ILE A 53 1.82 0.51 -0.04
CA ILE A 53 3.27 0.66 0.14
C ILE A 53 4.00 -0.01 -1.02
N GLY A 54 4.94 0.70 -1.63
CA GLY A 54 5.80 0.20 -2.70
C GLY A 54 7.28 0.32 -2.35
N ASN A 55 7.96 -0.83 -2.18
CA ASN A 55 9.41 -0.96 -1.98
C ASN A 55 9.95 -0.24 -0.73
N ALA A 56 9.29 -0.37 0.41
CA ALA A 56 9.86 0.07 1.69
C ALA A 56 11.07 -0.80 2.08
N ASP A 57 12.10 -0.18 2.62
CA ASP A 57 13.30 -0.86 3.11
C ASP A 57 13.00 -1.56 4.43
N THR A 58 12.67 -2.83 4.34
CA THR A 58 12.32 -3.72 5.46
C THR A 58 13.00 -5.07 5.25
N ALA A 59 12.96 -5.93 6.26
CA ALA A 59 13.46 -7.30 6.11
C ALA A 59 12.78 -8.05 4.95
N ILE A 60 11.46 -7.88 4.79
CA ILE A 60 10.71 -8.46 3.66
C ILE A 60 11.10 -7.82 2.33
N GLY A 61 11.38 -6.52 2.33
CA GLY A 61 11.75 -5.74 1.15
C GLY A 61 13.23 -5.89 0.73
N SER A 62 14.04 -6.62 1.48
CA SER A 62 15.48 -6.76 1.19
C SER A 62 15.78 -7.30 -0.21
N ARG A 63 14.89 -8.14 -0.75
CA ARG A 63 14.99 -8.69 -2.11
C ARG A 63 15.03 -7.62 -3.21
N PHE A 64 14.45 -6.45 -3.00
CA PHE A 64 14.49 -5.36 -3.98
C PHE A 64 15.92 -4.89 -4.24
N LYS A 65 16.78 -4.97 -3.23
CA LYS A 65 18.19 -4.59 -3.30
C LYS A 65 19.08 -5.62 -4.01
N THR A 66 18.61 -6.87 -4.13
CA THR A 66 19.35 -7.96 -4.76
C THR A 66 18.83 -8.33 -6.15
N GLY A 67 17.62 -7.95 -6.45
CA GLY A 67 16.97 -8.17 -7.74
C GLY A 67 15.66 -8.93 -7.63
N VAL A 68 14.67 -8.47 -8.37
CA VAL A 68 13.33 -9.08 -8.45
C VAL A 68 12.92 -9.27 -9.91
N PRO A 69 12.12 -10.32 -10.19
CA PRO A 69 11.65 -10.58 -11.54
C PRO A 69 10.82 -9.44 -12.10
N GLN A 70 11.02 -9.14 -13.38
CA GLN A 70 10.26 -8.17 -14.16
C GLN A 70 9.40 -8.89 -15.21
N ALA A 71 8.38 -8.19 -15.73
CA ALA A 71 7.47 -8.74 -16.74
C ALA A 71 8.18 -9.18 -18.03
N ASN A 72 9.32 -8.57 -18.35
CA ASN A 72 10.14 -8.91 -19.50
C ASN A 72 11.07 -10.13 -19.27
N GLY A 73 10.97 -10.80 -18.11
CA GLY A 73 11.79 -11.95 -17.75
C GLY A 73 13.16 -11.64 -17.17
N GLN A 74 13.54 -10.37 -17.08
CA GLN A 74 14.80 -9.96 -16.45
C GLN A 74 14.65 -9.85 -14.94
N ASN A 75 15.78 -9.96 -14.21
CA ASN A 75 15.88 -9.55 -12.81
C ASN A 75 16.44 -8.13 -12.75
N MET A 76 15.82 -7.30 -11.91
CA MET A 76 16.24 -5.91 -11.74
C MET A 76 16.29 -5.54 -10.26
N ILE A 77 17.37 -4.86 -9.86
CA ILE A 77 17.43 -4.16 -8.56
C ILE A 77 16.46 -2.98 -8.62
N GLU A 78 15.60 -2.87 -7.63
CA GLU A 78 14.65 -1.77 -7.57
C GLU A 78 14.97 -0.83 -6.40
N PRO A 79 14.82 0.48 -6.60
CA PRO A 79 14.94 1.45 -5.51
C PRO A 79 14.00 1.16 -4.36
N VAL A 80 14.45 1.49 -3.16
CA VAL A 80 13.67 1.41 -1.91
C VAL A 80 13.65 2.77 -1.23
N PHE A 81 12.69 2.96 -0.30
CA PHE A 81 12.62 4.14 0.55
C PHE A 81 12.58 3.72 2.02
N GLU A 82 12.87 4.65 2.92
CA GLU A 82 12.93 4.34 4.35
C GLU A 82 11.55 4.03 4.94
N ALA A 83 11.42 2.88 5.61
CA ALA A 83 10.17 2.41 6.19
C ALA A 83 9.56 3.40 7.20
N LYS A 84 10.38 4.25 7.85
CA LYS A 84 9.90 5.30 8.77
C LYS A 84 8.95 6.30 8.11
N ASP A 85 9.04 6.48 6.79
CA ASP A 85 8.16 7.40 6.07
C ASP A 85 6.73 6.84 5.97
N CYS A 86 6.56 5.52 6.00
CA CYS A 86 5.23 4.90 6.17
C CYS A 86 4.61 5.30 7.51
N GLY A 87 5.42 5.31 8.58
CA GLY A 87 4.97 5.75 9.91
C GLY A 87 4.49 7.20 9.92
N LYS A 88 5.19 8.10 9.23
CA LYS A 88 4.77 9.51 9.07
C LYS A 88 3.46 9.62 8.32
N ALA A 89 3.28 8.84 7.23
CA ALA A 89 2.04 8.81 6.47
C ALA A 89 0.86 8.32 7.34
N ILE A 90 1.06 7.26 8.11
CA ILE A 90 0.05 6.74 9.05
C ILE A 90 -0.31 7.80 10.10
N ALA A 91 0.68 8.45 10.70
CA ALA A 91 0.46 9.50 11.69
C ALA A 91 -0.33 10.68 11.09
N TYR A 92 -0.02 11.06 9.87
CA TYR A 92 -0.78 12.10 9.15
C TYR A 92 -2.24 11.70 8.93
N ILE A 93 -2.50 10.50 8.41
CA ILE A 93 -3.87 10.00 8.21
C ILE A 93 -4.62 9.99 9.55
N ALA A 94 -3.98 9.52 10.62
CA ALA A 94 -4.59 9.43 11.94
C ALA A 94 -4.89 10.81 12.56
N SER A 95 -4.14 11.84 12.20
CA SER A 95 -4.29 13.21 12.74
C SER A 95 -5.43 14.02 12.11
N LEU A 96 -6.04 13.55 11.03
CA LEU A 96 -7.06 14.29 10.33
C LEU A 96 -8.32 14.49 11.16
N PRO A 97 -9.05 15.61 10.95
CA PRO A 97 -10.33 15.86 11.61
C PRO A 97 -11.33 14.74 11.37
N LEU A 98 -12.31 14.60 12.27
CA LEU A 98 -13.30 13.51 12.26
C LEU A 98 -14.11 13.42 10.95
N GLY A 99 -14.40 14.56 10.32
CA GLY A 99 -15.15 14.62 9.07
C GLY A 99 -14.32 14.38 7.80
N THR A 100 -13.01 14.12 7.95
CA THR A 100 -12.09 13.98 6.82
C THR A 100 -11.45 12.59 6.83
N ASN A 101 -11.48 11.90 5.70
CA ASN A 101 -10.85 10.61 5.52
C ASN A 101 -10.01 10.59 4.25
N ILE A 102 -8.82 10.02 4.33
CA ILE A 102 -8.04 9.62 3.16
C ILE A 102 -8.39 8.16 2.90
N LEU A 103 -9.20 7.90 1.87
CA LEU A 103 -9.64 6.55 1.57
C LEU A 103 -8.47 5.66 1.12
N ASN A 104 -7.59 6.20 0.28
CA ASN A 104 -6.41 5.51 -0.21
C ASN A 104 -5.25 6.48 -0.36
N MET A 105 -4.07 6.03 0.04
CA MET A 105 -2.82 6.75 -0.16
C MET A 105 -1.77 5.74 -0.64
N THR A 106 -1.03 6.10 -1.68
CA THR A 106 0.12 5.32 -2.15
C THR A 106 1.41 6.02 -1.77
N ILE A 107 2.30 5.31 -1.09
CA ILE A 107 3.67 5.74 -0.79
C ILE A 107 4.64 4.74 -1.39
N MET A 108 5.61 5.22 -2.16
CA MET A 108 6.48 4.35 -2.92
C MET A 108 7.84 4.99 -3.14
N ALA A 109 8.86 4.17 -3.43
CA ALA A 109 10.14 4.69 -3.90
C ALA A 109 9.94 5.43 -5.23
N THR A 110 10.44 6.65 -5.34
CA THR A 110 10.18 7.54 -6.50
C THR A 110 10.55 6.88 -7.82
N ASN A 111 11.66 6.16 -7.85
CA ASN A 111 12.20 5.57 -9.08
C ASN A 111 11.89 4.08 -9.24
N MET A 112 11.03 3.50 -8.40
CA MET A 112 10.64 2.11 -8.59
C MET A 112 9.74 1.94 -9.84
N PRO A 113 9.83 0.81 -10.56
CA PRO A 113 9.01 0.57 -11.74
C PRO A 113 7.58 0.17 -11.32
N PHE A 114 6.70 1.12 -11.20
CA PHE A 114 5.27 0.94 -10.94
C PHE A 114 4.44 1.65 -12.00
N VAL A 115 4.48 2.99 -12.03
CA VAL A 115 3.90 3.77 -13.13
C VAL A 115 4.77 3.55 -14.36
N GLY A 116 4.14 3.24 -15.49
CA GLY A 116 4.84 2.90 -16.72
C GLY A 116 5.41 1.48 -16.79
N ARG A 117 5.09 0.63 -15.85
CA ARG A 117 5.36 -0.81 -15.94
C ARG A 117 4.49 -1.40 -17.04
N GLY A 118 5.14 -1.71 -18.15
CA GLY A 118 4.50 -2.21 -19.36
C GLY A 118 4.02 -3.62 -19.30
#